data_2e6864c614df6e42122b2299bdd78427
#
_entry.id   2e6864c614df6e42122b2299bdd78427
#
_cell.length_a   1.000
_cell.length_b   1.000
_cell.length_c   1.000
_cell.angle_alpha   90.00
_cell.angle_beta   90.00
_cell.angle_gamma   90.00
#
_symmetry.space_group_name_H-M   'P 1'
#
loop_
_entity.id
_entity.type
_entity.pdbx_description
1 polymer ?
#
loop_
_entity_poly.entity_id
_entity_poly.type
_entity_poly.pdbx_seq_one_letter_code
_entity_poly.pdbx_strand_id
1 'polypeptide(L)'
;MISAADIAAAAREAARRALAEDLAEDGDLTGRAFAGDGRGHVVARVAGVLSGHAPFEAAAELVDERLTVAFARADGDAFAAGEAIADVSGPLAAIFAVERTGLNFLARLSGIATLTARYVAETAGTKARIAATRKTSPGLRVLEKAAVVHGGGVPHRFGLFDGVMIKDNHIRAAGGVAAAVERVRATLPRSHALEVETESIDEVRAALAAGAEVIMLDNMDLAAVRTAVGIIGAAAVVEVSGGVTLEAVRPLAEAGVDIISVGALTTAAPWIDLSFELE
;
A
#
# COMPACT_ATOMS: atom_id res chain seq x y z
N MET A 1 -11.65 6.68 3.21
CA MET A 1 -11.40 5.32 2.61
C MET A 1 -11.35 5.48 1.10
N ILE A 2 -10.47 4.75 0.41
CA ILE A 2 -10.48 4.68 -1.06
C ILE A 2 -11.77 3.99 -1.48
N SER A 3 -12.53 4.60 -2.39
CA SER A 3 -13.70 3.96 -2.98
C SER A 3 -13.27 2.99 -4.09
N ALA A 4 -14.14 2.03 -4.42
CA ALA A 4 -13.94 1.17 -5.58
C ALA A 4 -13.80 1.99 -6.89
N ALA A 5 -14.52 3.11 -6.99
CA ALA A 5 -14.42 4.02 -8.13
C ALA A 5 -13.04 4.69 -8.24
N ASP A 6 -12.42 5.08 -7.11
CA ASP A 6 -11.07 5.64 -7.11
C ASP A 6 -10.04 4.60 -7.55
N ILE A 7 -10.20 3.34 -7.11
CA ILE A 7 -9.32 2.23 -7.51
C ILE A 7 -9.47 1.98 -9.01
N ALA A 8 -10.69 1.89 -9.53
CA ALA A 8 -10.94 1.66 -10.96
C ALA A 8 -10.37 2.78 -11.84
N ALA A 9 -10.54 4.03 -11.44
CA ALA A 9 -9.98 5.17 -12.16
C ALA A 9 -8.43 5.15 -12.17
N ALA A 10 -7.82 4.89 -11.01
CA ALA A 10 -6.37 4.79 -10.89
C ALA A 10 -5.80 3.58 -11.66
N ALA A 11 -6.51 2.46 -11.66
CA ALA A 11 -6.16 1.26 -12.39
C ALA A 11 -6.15 1.51 -13.91
N ARG A 12 -7.22 2.12 -14.43
CA ARG A 12 -7.32 2.44 -15.87
C ARG A 12 -6.22 3.41 -16.32
N GLU A 13 -5.93 4.44 -15.53
CA GLU A 13 -4.85 5.39 -15.84
C GLU A 13 -3.46 4.72 -15.77
N ALA A 14 -3.21 3.87 -14.77
CA ALA A 14 -1.95 3.14 -14.66
C ALA A 14 -1.77 2.14 -15.81
N ALA A 15 -2.83 1.38 -16.14
CA ALA A 15 -2.83 0.44 -17.26
C ALA A 15 -2.56 1.15 -18.61
N ARG A 16 -3.23 2.28 -18.85
CA ARG A 16 -3.03 3.06 -20.07
C ARG A 16 -1.57 3.52 -20.24
N ARG A 17 -0.93 3.96 -19.15
CA ARG A 17 0.49 4.38 -19.19
C ARG A 17 1.42 3.21 -19.43
N ALA A 18 1.20 2.09 -18.74
CA ALA A 18 2.02 0.88 -18.88
C ALA A 18 1.91 0.28 -20.28
N LEU A 19 0.70 0.24 -20.86
CA LEU A 19 0.50 -0.20 -22.25
C LEU A 19 1.13 0.76 -23.27
N ALA A 20 1.07 2.07 -23.03
CA ALA A 20 1.73 3.04 -23.91
C ALA A 20 3.26 2.92 -23.87
N GLU A 21 3.83 2.53 -22.70
CA GLU A 21 5.26 2.23 -22.54
C GLU A 21 5.66 0.96 -23.31
N ASP A 22 4.85 -0.10 -23.23
CA ASP A 22 5.19 -1.43 -23.74
C ASP A 22 4.88 -1.57 -25.24
N LEU A 23 3.79 -0.98 -25.71
CA LEU A 23 3.33 -1.12 -27.11
C LEU A 23 3.76 0.04 -28.03
N ALA A 24 4.03 1.23 -27.47
CA ALA A 24 4.34 2.45 -28.19
C ALA A 24 3.37 2.71 -29.39
N GLU A 25 3.88 3.13 -30.55
CA GLU A 25 3.07 3.35 -31.77
C GLU A 25 2.96 2.10 -32.66
N ASP A 26 3.94 1.19 -32.57
CA ASP A 26 4.04 0.02 -33.44
C ASP A 26 3.24 -1.20 -32.95
N GLY A 27 2.83 -1.21 -31.68
CA GLY A 27 2.15 -2.32 -31.02
C GLY A 27 3.04 -3.56 -30.85
N ASP A 28 2.43 -4.72 -30.54
CA ASP A 28 3.17 -5.97 -30.42
C ASP A 28 3.58 -6.50 -31.80
N LEU A 29 4.88 -6.36 -32.12
CA LEU A 29 5.46 -6.78 -33.41
C LEU A 29 5.41 -8.29 -33.62
N THR A 30 5.44 -9.08 -32.54
CA THR A 30 5.44 -10.53 -32.60
C THR A 30 4.01 -11.07 -32.55
N GLY A 31 3.19 -10.62 -31.62
CA GLY A 31 1.84 -11.13 -31.37
C GLY A 31 0.90 -10.95 -32.57
N ARG A 32 1.07 -9.90 -33.35
CA ARG A 32 0.28 -9.66 -34.59
C ARG A 32 0.44 -10.74 -35.67
N ALA A 33 1.45 -11.62 -35.56
CA ALA A 33 1.61 -12.75 -36.46
C ALA A 33 0.69 -13.94 -36.10
N PHE A 34 0.04 -13.90 -34.92
CA PHE A 34 -0.80 -14.98 -34.42
C PHE A 34 -2.27 -14.60 -34.53
N ALA A 35 -2.98 -15.30 -35.41
CA ALA A 35 -4.41 -15.12 -35.62
C ALA A 35 -5.22 -16.15 -34.80
N GLY A 36 -6.51 -15.84 -34.58
CA GLY A 36 -7.45 -16.70 -33.88
C GLY A 36 -7.56 -16.37 -32.39
N ASP A 37 -8.39 -17.13 -31.72
CA ASP A 37 -8.61 -17.03 -30.27
C ASP A 37 -7.78 -18.07 -29.52
N GLY A 38 -7.44 -17.76 -28.29
CA GLY A 38 -6.71 -18.63 -27.37
C GLY A 38 -7.21 -18.51 -25.93
N ARG A 39 -6.65 -19.36 -25.09
CA ARG A 39 -6.89 -19.35 -23.66
C ARG A 39 -5.60 -19.70 -22.94
N GLY A 40 -5.43 -19.15 -21.76
CA GLY A 40 -4.32 -19.49 -20.88
C GLY A 40 -4.60 -19.11 -19.43
N HIS A 41 -3.68 -19.48 -18.57
CA HIS A 41 -3.82 -19.33 -17.12
C HIS A 41 -2.67 -18.50 -16.55
N VAL A 42 -2.97 -17.62 -15.59
CA VAL A 42 -1.96 -17.03 -14.71
C VAL A 42 -1.70 -17.99 -13.57
N VAL A 43 -0.49 -18.51 -13.46
CA VAL A 43 -0.08 -19.49 -12.46
C VAL A 43 0.88 -18.86 -11.47
N ALA A 44 0.60 -19.04 -10.18
CA ALA A 44 1.48 -18.61 -9.09
C ALA A 44 2.62 -19.62 -8.89
N ARG A 45 3.88 -19.15 -8.92
CA ARG A 45 5.06 -19.98 -8.66
C ARG A 45 5.40 -20.10 -7.17
N VAL A 46 4.89 -19.17 -6.37
CA VAL A 46 5.03 -19.12 -4.90
C VAL A 46 3.68 -18.78 -4.28
N ALA A 47 3.47 -19.13 -3.01
CA ALA A 47 2.26 -18.76 -2.28
C ALA A 47 2.25 -17.28 -1.95
N GLY A 48 1.05 -16.68 -1.86
CA GLY A 48 0.89 -15.26 -1.56
C GLY A 48 -0.54 -14.84 -1.27
N VAL A 49 -0.75 -13.52 -1.25
CA VAL A 49 -2.06 -12.86 -1.14
C VAL A 49 -2.30 -12.08 -2.43
N LEU A 50 -3.44 -12.30 -3.06
CA LEU A 50 -3.78 -11.73 -4.35
C LEU A 50 -4.10 -10.24 -4.23
N SER A 51 -3.58 -9.45 -5.16
CA SER A 51 -3.94 -8.05 -5.35
C SER A 51 -3.58 -7.61 -6.76
N GLY A 52 -4.50 -6.88 -7.41
CA GLY A 52 -4.23 -6.32 -8.73
C GLY A 52 -5.23 -6.69 -9.81
N HIS A 53 -6.43 -7.14 -9.46
CA HIS A 53 -7.51 -7.39 -10.43
C HIS A 53 -7.77 -6.17 -11.30
N ALA A 54 -8.11 -5.04 -10.68
CA ALA A 54 -8.53 -3.85 -11.39
C ALA A 54 -7.53 -3.35 -12.46
N PRO A 55 -6.21 -3.25 -12.21
CA PRO A 55 -5.28 -2.84 -13.26
C PRO A 55 -5.04 -3.91 -14.33
N PHE A 56 -5.15 -5.21 -14.03
CA PHE A 56 -5.09 -6.24 -15.05
C PHE A 56 -6.31 -6.20 -15.95
N GLU A 57 -7.51 -6.19 -15.39
CA GLU A 57 -8.77 -6.10 -16.15
C GLU A 57 -8.81 -4.83 -17.01
N ALA A 58 -8.37 -3.69 -16.45
CA ALA A 58 -8.28 -2.44 -17.19
C ALA A 58 -7.27 -2.52 -18.35
N ALA A 59 -6.14 -3.21 -18.16
CA ALA A 59 -5.17 -3.43 -19.23
C ALA A 59 -5.75 -4.31 -20.35
N ALA A 60 -6.43 -5.39 -19.98
CA ALA A 60 -7.09 -6.28 -20.95
C ALA A 60 -8.14 -5.52 -21.77
N GLU A 61 -9.04 -4.80 -21.11
CA GLU A 61 -10.09 -3.99 -21.77
C GLU A 61 -9.49 -2.93 -22.72
N LEU A 62 -8.40 -2.29 -22.31
CA LEU A 62 -7.73 -1.25 -23.13
C LEU A 62 -7.02 -1.83 -24.36
N VAL A 63 -6.55 -3.08 -24.30
CA VAL A 63 -5.93 -3.75 -25.45
C VAL A 63 -6.99 -4.23 -26.43
N ASP A 64 -7.99 -4.97 -25.96
CA ASP A 64 -9.08 -5.49 -26.78
C ASP A 64 -10.29 -5.86 -25.89
N GLU A 65 -11.47 -5.29 -26.15
CA GLU A 65 -12.68 -5.52 -25.37
C GLU A 65 -13.21 -6.98 -25.43
N ARG A 66 -12.68 -7.78 -26.36
CA ARG A 66 -13.00 -9.22 -26.48
C ARG A 66 -12.17 -10.07 -25.50
N LEU A 67 -11.14 -9.52 -24.86
CA LEU A 67 -10.42 -10.22 -23.82
C LEU A 67 -11.32 -10.41 -22.60
N THR A 68 -11.30 -11.62 -22.06
CA THR A 68 -11.95 -11.95 -20.81
C THR A 68 -10.89 -12.38 -19.80
N VAL A 69 -10.89 -11.76 -18.63
CA VAL A 69 -10.06 -12.14 -17.49
C VAL A 69 -10.98 -12.60 -16.36
N ALA A 70 -10.83 -13.84 -15.92
CA ALA A 70 -11.65 -14.42 -14.85
C ALA A 70 -10.74 -14.87 -13.70
N PHE A 71 -10.80 -14.16 -12.59
CA PHE A 71 -10.04 -14.51 -11.39
C PHE A 71 -10.72 -15.62 -10.60
N ALA A 72 -9.93 -16.62 -10.17
CA ALA A 72 -10.42 -17.72 -9.33
C ALA A 72 -10.64 -17.29 -7.86
N ARG A 73 -10.05 -16.18 -7.44
CA ARG A 73 -10.06 -15.64 -6.07
C ARG A 73 -10.22 -14.13 -6.10
N ALA A 74 -10.71 -13.55 -5.01
CA ALA A 74 -10.80 -12.10 -4.84
C ALA A 74 -9.46 -11.48 -4.43
N ASP A 75 -9.28 -10.18 -4.69
CA ASP A 75 -8.21 -9.42 -4.06
C ASP A 75 -8.30 -9.55 -2.53
N GLY A 76 -7.17 -9.86 -1.87
CA GLY A 76 -7.08 -10.15 -0.45
C GLY A 76 -7.13 -11.65 -0.09
N ASP A 77 -7.53 -12.53 -1.00
CA ASP A 77 -7.50 -13.97 -0.77
C ASP A 77 -6.06 -14.52 -0.88
N ALA A 78 -5.77 -15.52 -0.07
CA ALA A 78 -4.53 -16.27 -0.16
C ALA A 78 -4.58 -17.28 -1.31
N PHE A 79 -3.45 -17.51 -1.97
CA PHE A 79 -3.25 -18.55 -2.98
C PHE A 79 -2.00 -19.38 -2.68
N ALA A 80 -1.98 -20.63 -3.18
CA ALA A 80 -0.87 -21.54 -3.04
C ALA A 80 0.09 -21.52 -4.25
N ALA A 81 1.31 -22.00 -4.05
CA ALA A 81 2.22 -22.26 -5.16
C ALA A 81 1.65 -23.34 -6.10
N GLY A 82 1.73 -23.11 -7.41
CA GLY A 82 1.17 -23.98 -8.45
C GLY A 82 -0.31 -23.73 -8.75
N GLU A 83 -0.97 -22.81 -8.05
CA GLU A 83 -2.39 -22.50 -8.27
C GLU A 83 -2.56 -21.60 -9.49
N ALA A 84 -3.55 -21.91 -10.35
CA ALA A 84 -4.04 -21.01 -11.38
C ALA A 84 -4.94 -19.96 -10.73
N ILE A 85 -4.52 -18.70 -10.76
CA ILE A 85 -5.20 -17.58 -10.08
C ILE A 85 -6.11 -16.78 -11.00
N ALA A 86 -5.90 -16.86 -12.31
CA ALA A 86 -6.78 -16.24 -13.30
C ALA A 86 -6.75 -16.99 -14.63
N ASP A 87 -7.89 -17.00 -15.33
CA ASP A 87 -8.03 -17.42 -16.71
C ASP A 87 -8.10 -16.19 -17.62
N VAL A 88 -7.42 -16.26 -18.76
CA VAL A 88 -7.46 -15.21 -19.79
C VAL A 88 -7.83 -15.85 -21.11
N SER A 89 -8.85 -15.32 -21.80
CA SER A 89 -9.27 -15.82 -23.10
C SER A 89 -9.65 -14.70 -24.07
N GLY A 90 -9.49 -14.94 -25.36
CA GLY A 90 -9.82 -14.00 -26.43
C GLY A 90 -8.80 -14.07 -27.58
N PRO A 91 -8.67 -13.01 -28.40
CA PRO A 91 -7.74 -13.00 -29.52
C PRO A 91 -6.28 -13.20 -29.05
N LEU A 92 -5.55 -14.16 -29.65
CA LEU A 92 -4.17 -14.49 -29.27
C LEU A 92 -3.24 -13.28 -29.29
N ALA A 93 -3.32 -12.45 -30.33
CA ALA A 93 -2.50 -11.23 -30.41
C ALA A 93 -2.75 -10.27 -29.22
N ALA A 94 -3.99 -10.18 -28.76
CA ALA A 94 -4.36 -9.35 -27.61
C ALA A 94 -3.90 -9.97 -26.29
N ILE A 95 -3.98 -11.31 -26.15
CA ILE A 95 -3.44 -12.03 -24.96
C ILE A 95 -1.94 -11.73 -24.83
N PHE A 96 -1.16 -11.86 -25.91
CA PHE A 96 0.29 -11.58 -25.89
C PHE A 96 0.59 -10.12 -25.54
N ALA A 97 -0.20 -9.19 -26.09
CA ALA A 97 0.01 -7.75 -25.86
C ALA A 97 -0.28 -7.34 -24.40
N VAL A 98 -1.21 -8.01 -23.70
CA VAL A 98 -1.57 -7.67 -22.31
C VAL A 98 -0.77 -8.45 -21.28
N GLU A 99 -0.25 -9.63 -21.63
CA GLU A 99 0.37 -10.57 -20.69
C GLU A 99 1.35 -9.90 -19.74
N ARG A 100 2.40 -9.27 -20.27
CA ARG A 100 3.48 -8.74 -19.45
C ARG A 100 3.00 -7.59 -18.56
N THR A 101 2.23 -6.66 -19.09
CA THR A 101 1.66 -5.55 -18.34
C THR A 101 0.74 -6.05 -17.21
N GLY A 102 -0.16 -6.99 -17.51
CA GLY A 102 -1.05 -7.60 -16.51
C GLY A 102 -0.29 -8.33 -15.41
N LEU A 103 0.67 -9.19 -15.79
CA LEU A 103 1.51 -9.92 -14.83
C LEU A 103 2.32 -8.97 -13.93
N ASN A 104 2.83 -7.86 -14.47
CA ASN A 104 3.61 -6.89 -13.69
C ASN A 104 2.75 -6.24 -12.59
N PHE A 105 1.51 -5.84 -12.89
CA PHE A 105 0.59 -5.33 -11.88
C PHE A 105 0.27 -6.37 -10.81
N LEU A 106 -0.09 -7.59 -11.20
CA LEU A 106 -0.39 -8.67 -10.25
C LEU A 106 0.82 -9.00 -9.38
N ALA A 107 1.99 -9.17 -9.97
CA ALA A 107 3.21 -9.53 -9.26
C ALA A 107 3.61 -8.47 -8.24
N ARG A 108 3.55 -7.18 -8.64
CA ARG A 108 3.89 -6.05 -7.76
C ARG A 108 2.90 -5.91 -6.61
N LEU A 109 1.60 -5.86 -6.92
CA LEU A 109 0.56 -5.59 -5.93
C LEU A 109 0.35 -6.78 -4.99
N SER A 110 0.39 -8.01 -5.51
CA SER A 110 0.36 -9.22 -4.66
C SER A 110 1.60 -9.33 -3.78
N GLY A 111 2.75 -8.84 -4.23
CA GLY A 111 3.95 -8.75 -3.39
C GLY A 111 3.74 -7.84 -2.19
N ILE A 112 3.13 -6.67 -2.40
CA ILE A 112 2.78 -5.73 -1.32
C ILE A 112 1.76 -6.36 -0.36
N ALA A 113 0.69 -6.96 -0.87
CA ALA A 113 -0.34 -7.61 -0.06
C ALA A 113 0.25 -8.76 0.78
N THR A 114 1.08 -9.59 0.16
CA THR A 114 1.74 -10.72 0.83
C THR A 114 2.68 -10.26 1.93
N LEU A 115 3.52 -9.25 1.66
CA LEU A 115 4.40 -8.68 2.69
C LEU A 115 3.58 -8.07 3.83
N THR A 116 2.52 -7.32 3.49
CA THR A 116 1.64 -6.72 4.50
C THR A 116 1.00 -7.77 5.39
N ALA A 117 0.48 -8.86 4.82
CA ALA A 117 -0.12 -9.96 5.61
C ALA A 117 0.87 -10.56 6.63
N ARG A 118 2.15 -10.65 6.28
CA ARG A 118 3.20 -11.10 7.22
C ARG A 118 3.37 -10.13 8.38
N TYR A 119 3.39 -8.82 8.11
CA TYR A 119 3.47 -7.79 9.17
C TYR A 119 2.23 -7.77 10.04
N VAL A 120 1.04 -7.92 9.44
CA VAL A 120 -0.24 -7.99 10.17
C VAL A 120 -0.29 -9.20 11.09
N ALA A 121 0.22 -10.35 10.67
CA ALA A 121 0.27 -11.55 11.51
C ALA A 121 1.04 -11.32 12.82
N GLU A 122 2.07 -10.49 12.82
CA GLU A 122 2.84 -10.14 14.01
C GLU A 122 2.06 -9.27 15.01
N THR A 123 0.96 -8.64 14.62
CA THR A 123 0.10 -7.85 15.53
C THR A 123 -1.02 -8.65 16.17
N ALA A 124 -1.16 -9.94 15.85
CA ALA A 124 -2.26 -10.78 16.33
C ALA A 124 -2.36 -10.80 17.88
N GLY A 125 -3.58 -10.62 18.39
CA GLY A 125 -3.84 -10.56 19.84
C GLY A 125 -3.51 -9.22 20.51
N THR A 126 -3.08 -8.20 19.73
CA THR A 126 -2.87 -6.83 20.22
C THR A 126 -3.86 -5.85 19.58
N LYS A 127 -3.85 -4.59 20.01
CA LYS A 127 -4.65 -3.52 19.37
C LYS A 127 -3.96 -2.87 18.18
N ALA A 128 -2.67 -3.14 17.97
CA ALA A 128 -1.85 -2.49 16.97
C ALA A 128 -2.30 -2.83 15.54
N ARG A 129 -2.29 -1.84 14.66
CA ARG A 129 -2.62 -1.98 13.24
C ARG A 129 -1.42 -1.59 12.38
N ILE A 130 -1.12 -2.40 11.38
CA ILE A 130 -0.08 -2.09 10.38
C ILE A 130 -0.60 -1.07 9.39
N ALA A 131 0.15 0.00 9.16
CA ALA A 131 -0.24 1.08 8.27
C ALA A 131 0.77 1.30 7.13
N ALA A 132 0.25 1.68 5.96
CA ALA A 132 1.05 2.18 4.86
C ALA A 132 1.62 3.56 5.17
N THR A 133 2.50 4.05 4.30
CA THR A 133 3.03 5.42 4.33
C THR A 133 2.77 6.13 3.00
N ARG A 134 3.32 7.33 2.82
CA ARG A 134 3.37 8.03 1.51
C ARG A 134 4.61 7.67 0.68
N LYS A 135 5.44 6.74 1.15
CA LYS A 135 6.61 6.20 0.42
C LYS A 135 6.13 5.16 -0.59
N THR A 136 5.52 5.61 -1.68
CA THR A 136 4.92 4.77 -2.73
C THR A 136 5.53 5.08 -4.08
N SER A 137 5.44 4.15 -5.03
CA SER A 137 5.84 4.39 -6.42
C SER A 137 5.05 5.58 -6.99
N PRO A 138 5.72 6.55 -7.64
CA PRO A 138 5.02 7.69 -8.24
C PRO A 138 3.92 7.23 -9.20
N GLY A 139 2.71 7.79 -9.03
CA GLY A 139 1.55 7.45 -9.86
C GLY A 139 0.79 6.18 -9.44
N LEU A 140 1.37 5.29 -8.61
CA LEU A 140 0.74 4.02 -8.21
C LEU A 140 0.17 4.01 -6.78
N ARG A 141 0.19 5.14 -6.06
CA ARG A 141 -0.16 5.19 -4.63
C ARG A 141 -1.54 4.60 -4.30
N VAL A 142 -2.55 4.85 -5.11
CA VAL A 142 -3.90 4.32 -4.87
C VAL A 142 -3.87 2.80 -4.91
N LEU A 143 -3.23 2.22 -5.92
CA LEU A 143 -3.13 0.77 -6.10
C LEU A 143 -2.25 0.11 -5.03
N GLU A 144 -1.08 0.70 -4.72
CA GLU A 144 -0.20 0.16 -3.68
C GLU A 144 -0.83 0.21 -2.28
N LYS A 145 -1.59 1.27 -1.96
CA LYS A 145 -2.34 1.34 -0.69
C LYS A 145 -3.55 0.41 -0.67
N ALA A 146 -4.21 0.17 -1.81
CA ALA A 146 -5.22 -0.89 -1.92
C ALA A 146 -4.61 -2.27 -1.64
N ALA A 147 -3.42 -2.56 -2.18
CA ALA A 147 -2.70 -3.79 -1.91
C ALA A 147 -2.33 -3.96 -0.42
N VAL A 148 -1.97 -2.87 0.29
CA VAL A 148 -1.78 -2.91 1.74
C VAL A 148 -3.09 -3.29 2.45
N VAL A 149 -4.24 -2.76 2.01
CA VAL A 149 -5.55 -3.12 2.57
C VAL A 149 -5.88 -4.59 2.29
N HIS A 150 -5.61 -5.09 1.07
CA HIS A 150 -5.78 -6.51 0.72
C HIS A 150 -4.91 -7.44 1.58
N GLY A 151 -3.74 -6.98 2.03
CA GLY A 151 -2.91 -7.69 3.01
C GLY A 151 -3.37 -7.55 4.47
N GLY A 152 -4.52 -6.89 4.76
CA GLY A 152 -5.06 -6.70 6.11
C GLY A 152 -4.53 -5.45 6.85
N GLY A 153 -3.71 -4.63 6.21
CA GLY A 153 -3.23 -3.36 6.75
C GLY A 153 -4.22 -2.21 6.58
N VAL A 154 -3.82 -1.00 6.97
CA VAL A 154 -4.61 0.22 6.81
C VAL A 154 -3.87 1.23 5.92
N PRO A 155 -4.60 2.03 5.12
CA PRO A 155 -3.97 2.85 4.09
C PRO A 155 -3.25 4.09 4.64
N HIS A 156 -3.49 4.52 5.90
CA HIS A 156 -3.08 5.83 6.40
C HIS A 156 -3.53 6.97 5.46
N ARG A 157 -3.08 8.22 5.65
CA ARG A 157 -3.42 9.32 4.75
C ARG A 157 -2.90 9.10 3.33
N PHE A 158 -3.69 9.50 2.32
CA PHE A 158 -3.33 9.35 0.91
C PHE A 158 -2.37 10.44 0.43
N GLY A 159 -2.63 11.67 0.86
CA GLY A 159 -1.89 12.80 0.38
C GLY A 159 -1.62 13.85 1.46
N LEU A 160 -1.50 15.07 1.02
CA LEU A 160 -1.41 16.24 1.90
C LEU A 160 -2.79 16.88 2.16
N PHE A 161 -3.83 16.34 1.51
CA PHE A 161 -5.19 16.87 1.49
C PHE A 161 -6.16 16.18 2.45
N ASP A 162 -5.80 14.98 2.95
CA ASP A 162 -6.71 14.12 3.72
C ASP A 162 -6.20 13.75 5.13
N GLY A 163 -5.09 14.35 5.58
CA GLY A 163 -4.56 14.17 6.92
C GLY A 163 -3.51 15.22 7.29
N VAL A 164 -3.64 15.75 8.48
CA VAL A 164 -2.74 16.80 9.00
C VAL A 164 -1.63 16.15 9.81
N MET A 165 -0.39 16.36 9.40
CA MET A 165 0.79 15.84 10.08
C MET A 165 1.87 16.91 10.16
N ILE A 166 2.30 17.22 11.36
CA ILE A 166 3.44 18.09 11.65
C ILE A 166 4.69 17.19 11.74
N LYS A 167 5.71 17.54 10.97
CA LYS A 167 6.99 16.83 10.90
C LYS A 167 8.13 17.67 11.44
N ASP A 168 9.29 17.03 11.61
CA ASP A 168 10.55 17.63 12.08
C ASP A 168 10.82 19.01 11.42
N ASN A 169 10.73 19.10 10.11
CA ASN A 169 10.94 20.33 9.38
C ASN A 169 9.89 21.43 9.67
N HIS A 170 8.65 21.04 9.95
CA HIS A 170 7.62 22.01 10.37
C HIS A 170 7.92 22.52 11.78
N ILE A 171 8.36 21.65 12.69
CA ILE A 171 8.75 21.98 14.07
C ILE A 171 9.91 22.96 14.06
N ARG A 172 10.95 22.67 13.27
CA ARG A 172 12.12 23.56 13.11
C ARG A 172 11.73 24.92 12.55
N ALA A 173 10.92 24.95 11.50
CA ALA A 173 10.46 26.19 10.86
C ALA A 173 9.56 27.04 11.77
N ALA A 174 8.87 26.42 12.71
CA ALA A 174 8.01 27.10 13.67
C ALA A 174 8.75 27.58 14.92
N GLY A 175 9.91 26.98 15.25
CA GLY A 175 10.67 27.21 16.47
C GLY A 175 10.26 26.34 17.65
N GLY A 176 9.58 25.21 17.40
CA GLY A 176 9.20 24.22 18.41
C GLY A 176 7.82 23.60 18.16
N VAL A 177 7.54 22.48 18.86
CA VAL A 177 6.31 21.70 18.72
C VAL A 177 5.06 22.55 18.99
N ALA A 178 5.01 23.25 20.12
CA ALA A 178 3.84 24.05 20.50
C ALA A 178 3.54 25.15 19.45
N ALA A 179 4.57 25.86 18.99
CA ALA A 179 4.41 26.91 17.96
C ALA A 179 3.97 26.32 16.61
N ALA A 180 4.43 25.12 16.25
CA ALA A 180 3.99 24.43 15.04
C ALA A 180 2.52 24.02 15.12
N VAL A 181 2.08 23.46 16.24
CA VAL A 181 0.69 23.08 16.48
C VAL A 181 -0.22 24.33 16.44
N GLU A 182 0.17 25.41 17.13
CA GLU A 182 -0.62 26.66 17.13
C GLU A 182 -0.80 27.21 15.71
N ARG A 183 0.27 27.30 14.91
CA ARG A 183 0.21 27.76 13.52
C ARG A 183 -0.72 26.93 12.65
N VAL A 184 -0.62 25.59 12.77
CA VAL A 184 -1.45 24.67 11.99
C VAL A 184 -2.91 24.78 12.42
N ARG A 185 -3.19 24.81 13.73
CA ARG A 185 -4.56 24.96 14.26
C ARG A 185 -5.22 26.28 13.89
N ALA A 186 -4.45 27.36 13.72
CA ALA A 186 -4.97 28.65 13.28
C ALA A 186 -5.50 28.65 11.84
N THR A 187 -5.05 27.69 11.01
CA THR A 187 -5.41 27.60 9.58
C THR A 187 -6.38 26.49 9.25
N LEU A 188 -6.62 25.56 10.20
CA LEU A 188 -7.40 24.34 9.94
C LEU A 188 -8.64 24.25 10.82
N PRO A 189 -9.75 23.69 10.30
CA PRO A 189 -10.91 23.35 11.12
C PRO A 189 -10.51 22.36 12.22
N ARG A 190 -11.09 22.54 13.42
CA ARG A 190 -10.84 21.62 14.56
C ARG A 190 -11.32 20.18 14.32
N SER A 191 -12.10 19.94 13.29
CA SER A 191 -12.55 18.61 12.88
C SER A 191 -11.47 17.71 12.31
N HIS A 192 -10.28 18.25 11.96
CA HIS A 192 -9.17 17.47 11.47
C HIS A 192 -8.30 17.01 12.65
N ALA A 193 -8.13 15.68 12.78
CA ALA A 193 -7.14 15.13 13.69
C ALA A 193 -5.74 15.62 13.32
N LEU A 194 -4.98 16.07 14.30
CA LEU A 194 -3.62 16.54 14.13
C LEU A 194 -2.65 15.50 14.64
N GLU A 195 -1.79 15.05 13.75
CA GLU A 195 -0.69 14.17 14.04
C GLU A 195 0.60 14.98 14.18
N VAL A 196 1.42 14.63 15.17
CA VAL A 196 2.75 15.24 15.40
C VAL A 196 3.79 14.14 15.46
N GLU A 197 4.76 14.22 14.55
CA GLU A 197 5.96 13.38 14.54
C GLU A 197 6.94 13.88 15.59
N THR A 198 7.44 12.99 16.46
CA THR A 198 8.31 13.29 17.60
C THR A 198 9.50 12.35 17.62
N GLU A 199 10.69 12.89 17.95
CA GLU A 199 11.96 12.14 18.02
C GLU A 199 12.48 11.99 19.46
N SER A 200 11.81 12.59 20.45
CA SER A 200 12.22 12.56 21.86
C SER A 200 11.03 12.56 22.82
N ILE A 201 11.27 12.10 24.04
CA ILE A 201 10.26 12.11 25.12
C ILE A 201 9.82 13.54 25.47
N ASP A 202 10.70 14.53 25.34
CA ASP A 202 10.35 15.93 25.59
C ASP A 202 9.41 16.46 24.50
N GLU A 203 9.62 16.08 23.24
CA GLU A 203 8.68 16.41 22.14
C GLU A 203 7.35 15.69 22.31
N VAL A 204 7.33 14.43 22.79
CA VAL A 204 6.08 13.71 23.11
C VAL A 204 5.27 14.49 24.16
N ARG A 205 5.92 14.96 25.24
CA ARG A 205 5.26 15.78 26.26
C ARG A 205 4.74 17.10 25.69
N ALA A 206 5.53 17.73 24.85
CA ALA A 206 5.14 19.00 24.19
C ALA A 206 3.98 18.81 23.22
N ALA A 207 3.96 17.74 22.41
CA ALA A 207 2.88 17.41 21.50
C ALA A 207 1.57 17.10 22.26
N LEU A 208 1.66 16.33 23.35
CA LEU A 208 0.54 16.00 24.22
C LEU A 208 -0.04 17.26 24.87
N ALA A 209 0.82 18.12 25.43
CA ALA A 209 0.40 19.38 26.05
C ALA A 209 -0.20 20.37 25.04
N ALA A 210 0.22 20.33 23.77
CA ALA A 210 -0.33 21.12 22.69
C ALA A 210 -1.64 20.56 22.11
N GLY A 211 -2.10 19.38 22.56
CA GLY A 211 -3.36 18.77 22.15
C GLY A 211 -3.30 18.06 20.80
N ALA A 212 -2.19 17.38 20.49
CA ALA A 212 -2.11 16.46 19.37
C ALA A 212 -3.04 15.25 19.62
N GLU A 213 -3.84 14.88 18.62
CA GLU A 213 -4.71 13.68 18.70
C GLU A 213 -3.98 12.39 18.32
N VAL A 214 -2.91 12.49 17.53
CA VAL A 214 -2.01 11.39 17.17
C VAL A 214 -0.58 11.83 17.44
N ILE A 215 0.19 11.01 18.13
CA ILE A 215 1.61 11.26 18.39
C ILE A 215 2.40 10.12 17.75
N MET A 216 3.17 10.46 16.71
CA MET A 216 4.05 9.53 16.04
C MET A 216 5.43 9.55 16.70
N LEU A 217 5.89 8.37 17.10
CA LEU A 217 7.23 8.12 17.65
C LEU A 217 8.13 7.70 16.47
N ASP A 218 8.94 8.63 15.98
CA ASP A 218 9.80 8.38 14.82
C ASP A 218 11.21 7.95 15.24
N ASN A 219 11.66 6.79 14.77
CA ASN A 219 12.98 6.20 15.03
C ASN A 219 13.32 6.03 16.53
N MET A 220 12.35 5.90 17.41
CA MET A 220 12.57 5.64 18.84
C MET A 220 12.83 4.15 19.09
N ASP A 221 13.74 3.84 20.01
CA ASP A 221 13.95 2.48 20.49
C ASP A 221 12.76 1.97 21.34
N LEU A 222 12.68 0.66 21.55
CA LEU A 222 11.58 0.03 22.27
C LEU A 222 11.41 0.54 23.72
N ALA A 223 12.50 0.93 24.41
CA ALA A 223 12.44 1.45 25.78
C ALA A 223 11.80 2.84 25.80
N ALA A 224 12.18 3.70 24.84
CA ALA A 224 11.59 5.02 24.64
C ALA A 224 10.11 4.90 24.23
N VAL A 225 9.77 3.96 23.32
CA VAL A 225 8.37 3.69 22.92
C VAL A 225 7.52 3.32 24.14
N ARG A 226 7.96 2.39 25.01
CA ARG A 226 7.24 2.02 26.21
C ARG A 226 7.04 3.20 27.17
N THR A 227 8.07 4.03 27.31
CA THR A 227 8.00 5.26 28.12
C THR A 227 6.98 6.24 27.54
N ALA A 228 7.00 6.47 26.23
CA ALA A 228 6.07 7.35 25.53
C ALA A 228 4.61 6.85 25.66
N VAL A 229 4.38 5.54 25.45
CA VAL A 229 3.05 4.92 25.65
C VAL A 229 2.53 5.15 27.06
N GLY A 230 3.39 5.00 28.07
CA GLY A 230 3.02 5.27 29.48
C GLY A 230 2.68 6.75 29.75
N ILE A 231 3.36 7.68 29.09
CA ILE A 231 3.11 9.12 29.19
C ILE A 231 1.80 9.52 28.49
N ILE A 232 1.60 9.02 27.26
CA ILE A 232 0.44 9.36 26.43
C ILE A 232 -0.84 8.74 26.98
N GLY A 233 -0.77 7.50 27.45
CA GLY A 233 -1.92 6.76 27.98
C GLY A 233 -3.08 6.69 26.96
N ALA A 234 -4.25 7.16 27.39
CA ALA A 234 -5.46 7.23 26.56
C ALA A 234 -5.73 8.63 25.96
N ALA A 235 -4.81 9.58 26.12
CA ALA A 235 -5.03 10.97 25.72
C ALA A 235 -4.82 11.21 24.22
N ALA A 236 -4.03 10.39 23.55
CA ALA A 236 -3.82 10.45 22.11
C ALA A 236 -3.56 9.04 21.55
N VAL A 237 -3.74 8.89 20.25
CA VAL A 237 -3.34 7.68 19.51
C VAL A 237 -1.81 7.64 19.41
N VAL A 238 -1.22 6.49 19.67
CA VAL A 238 0.23 6.28 19.56
C VAL A 238 0.55 5.58 18.27
N GLU A 239 1.29 6.26 17.40
CA GLU A 239 1.84 5.69 16.17
C GLU A 239 3.35 5.51 16.30
N VAL A 240 3.90 4.43 15.76
CA VAL A 240 5.36 4.21 15.62
C VAL A 240 5.72 4.17 14.15
N SER A 241 6.81 4.84 13.80
CA SER A 241 7.39 4.85 12.46
C SER A 241 8.92 4.86 12.52
N GLY A 242 9.57 4.70 11.35
CA GLY A 242 11.04 4.75 11.23
C GLY A 242 11.68 3.37 11.33
N GLY A 243 12.22 2.87 10.21
CA GLY A 243 13.04 1.66 10.15
C GLY A 243 12.42 0.36 10.68
N VAL A 244 11.09 0.26 10.77
CA VAL A 244 10.40 -0.90 11.36
C VAL A 244 10.63 -2.15 10.52
N THR A 245 11.33 -3.14 11.09
CA THR A 245 11.50 -4.47 10.50
C THR A 245 10.40 -5.43 10.95
N LEU A 246 10.25 -6.57 10.29
CA LEU A 246 9.24 -7.57 10.64
C LEU A 246 9.42 -8.05 12.09
N GLU A 247 10.65 -8.29 12.51
CA GLU A 247 11.00 -8.76 13.85
C GLU A 247 10.69 -7.72 14.94
N ALA A 248 10.68 -6.44 14.59
CA ALA A 248 10.38 -5.36 15.53
C ALA A 248 8.86 -5.20 15.79
N VAL A 249 8.00 -5.70 14.90
CA VAL A 249 6.55 -5.48 14.99
C VAL A 249 5.96 -6.05 16.28
N ARG A 250 6.24 -7.31 16.58
CA ARG A 250 5.66 -7.97 17.77
C ARG A 250 6.03 -7.22 19.06
N PRO A 251 7.31 -6.91 19.36
CA PRO A 251 7.65 -6.13 20.57
C PRO A 251 7.00 -4.74 20.64
N LEU A 252 6.86 -4.05 19.49
CA LEU A 252 6.19 -2.75 19.41
C LEU A 252 4.68 -2.88 19.69
N ALA A 253 4.03 -3.86 19.07
CA ALA A 253 2.61 -4.11 19.29
C ALA A 253 2.29 -4.44 20.77
N GLU A 254 3.13 -5.26 21.41
CA GLU A 254 3.04 -5.60 22.85
C GLU A 254 3.38 -4.42 23.76
N ALA A 255 4.13 -3.43 23.29
CA ALA A 255 4.35 -2.18 24.02
C ALA A 255 3.08 -1.33 24.15
N GLY A 256 2.01 -1.66 23.40
CA GLY A 256 0.70 -1.01 23.50
C GLY A 256 0.50 0.17 22.58
N VAL A 257 1.22 0.22 21.46
CA VAL A 257 0.99 1.21 20.38
C VAL A 257 -0.30 0.90 19.61
N ASP A 258 -0.89 1.90 18.98
CA ASP A 258 -2.13 1.76 18.21
C ASP A 258 -1.87 1.51 16.73
N ILE A 259 -0.83 2.14 16.17
CA ILE A 259 -0.48 2.10 14.74
C ILE A 259 1.02 1.85 14.60
N ILE A 260 1.38 1.00 13.65
CA ILE A 260 2.77 0.77 13.24
C ILE A 260 2.86 1.05 11.75
N SER A 261 3.45 2.20 11.39
CA SER A 261 3.60 2.64 10.01
C SER A 261 4.89 2.11 9.40
N VAL A 262 4.75 1.35 8.30
CA VAL A 262 5.86 0.61 7.70
C VAL A 262 6.06 1.04 6.24
N GLY A 263 7.14 1.76 5.99
CA GLY A 263 7.49 2.17 4.61
C GLY A 263 7.89 0.99 3.71
N ALA A 264 8.51 -0.04 4.30
CA ALA A 264 8.98 -1.23 3.59
C ALA A 264 7.86 -1.98 2.85
N LEU A 265 6.61 -1.89 3.29
CA LEU A 265 5.47 -2.54 2.61
C LEU A 265 5.39 -2.18 1.13
N THR A 266 5.72 -0.93 0.78
CA THR A 266 5.64 -0.43 -0.59
C THR A 266 7.01 -0.17 -1.22
N THR A 267 8.08 0.04 -0.43
CA THR A 267 9.42 0.32 -0.98
C THR A 267 10.29 -0.91 -1.12
N ALA A 268 10.01 -2.00 -0.39
CA ALA A 268 10.85 -3.19 -0.33
C ALA A 268 10.07 -4.51 -0.50
N ALA A 269 8.78 -4.45 -0.86
CA ALA A 269 8.02 -5.67 -1.15
C ALA A 269 8.62 -6.41 -2.35
N PRO A 270 8.96 -7.70 -2.21
CA PRO A 270 9.37 -8.51 -3.34
C PRO A 270 8.18 -8.74 -4.27
N TRP A 271 8.44 -8.82 -5.57
CA TRP A 271 7.42 -9.20 -6.53
C TRP A 271 7.08 -10.68 -6.36
N ILE A 272 5.81 -11.04 -6.50
CA ILE A 272 5.40 -12.45 -6.56
C ILE A 272 5.77 -13.01 -7.93
N ASP A 273 6.35 -14.21 -7.92
CA ASP A 273 6.67 -14.91 -9.17
C ASP A 273 5.41 -15.54 -9.77
N LEU A 274 5.00 -14.99 -10.90
CA LEU A 274 3.81 -15.38 -11.68
C LEU A 274 4.23 -15.69 -13.12
N SER A 275 3.57 -16.66 -13.72
CA SER A 275 3.73 -16.98 -15.16
C SER A 275 2.38 -17.04 -15.84
N PHE A 276 2.37 -16.82 -17.14
CA PHE A 276 1.25 -17.12 -18.01
C PHE A 276 1.53 -18.41 -18.78
N GLU A 277 0.55 -19.31 -18.80
CA GLU A 277 0.63 -20.60 -19.52
C GLU A 277 -0.51 -20.66 -20.53
N LEU A 278 -0.16 -20.68 -21.81
CA LEU A 278 -1.12 -20.84 -22.91
C LEU A 278 -1.51 -22.33 -23.02
N GLU A 279 -2.80 -22.60 -23.25
CA GLU A 279 -3.33 -23.95 -23.54
C GLU A 279 -3.01 -24.44 -24.95
#